data_951168b0347f507cca2c3bb03dd81b34
#
_entry.id   951168b0347f507cca2c3bb03dd81b34
#
_cell.length_a   1.000
_cell.length_b   1.000
_cell.length_c   1.000
_cell.angle_alpha   90.00
_cell.angle_beta   90.00
_cell.angle_gamma   90.00
#
_symmetry.space_group_name_H-M   'P 1'
#
loop_
_entity.id
_entity.type
_entity.pdbx_description
1 polymer ?
#
loop_
_entity_poly.entity_id
_entity_poly.type
_entity_poly.pdbx_seq_one_letter_code
_entity_poly.pdbx_strand_id
1 'polypeptide(L)'
;MKTLLSRSTAVPAKLLAATAITATLSAPAFSADANVESLVKAAQKEGSIYSVGMPDSWANWKDTWADLQSNYGLKHQDTDMSSAQEIAKFEAEKKNATADIGDVGFAFARVAVKKGVTQPYKPTTWNDIPDWAKDKDGHWALAYTGTISFISNNNLVKNAPKTWGDLLKGDYKVTVGDVGVAAQANNAVLAAAFANGGDESNLKPAIKFFAELAKQGRLSFTDPNIANLEKGEVEVAIMWDFNALNYRDKIDRERFTVTIPQDGSVISGYTTIINKYAKNPNAAKLAREYIFSDQGQINLAEGYARPIRTSITLPKSVQDKLIANDQYSNVHPVTDFSAWEKSARKLPRQWQESVLIHQQ
;
A
#
# COMPACT_ATOMS: atom_id res chain seq x y z
N MET A 1 81.16 48.45 -1.97
CA MET A 1 80.96 49.41 -0.85
C MET A 1 79.46 49.42 -0.49
N LYS A 2 79.17 49.23 0.81
CA LYS A 2 77.91 49.33 1.52
C LYS A 2 76.91 48.17 1.37
N THR A 3 77.08 47.25 2.29
CA THR A 3 76.20 46.29 2.90
C THR A 3 74.85 46.94 3.41
N LEU A 4 73.75 46.33 3.17
CA LEU A 4 72.54 46.58 3.94
C LEU A 4 71.86 45.25 4.30
N LEU A 5 71.90 44.98 5.59
CA LEU A 5 71.21 43.90 6.30
C LEU A 5 69.68 44.09 6.24
N SER A 6 68.89 43.10 5.85
CA SER A 6 67.46 43.08 6.08
C SER A 6 67.11 42.01 7.13
N ARG A 7 66.53 42.48 8.20
CA ARG A 7 66.02 41.66 9.32
C ARG A 7 64.84 40.84 8.90
N SER A 8 64.94 39.55 9.12
CA SER A 8 63.78 38.61 9.03
C SER A 8 62.96 38.69 10.32
N THR A 9 61.67 39.04 10.21
CA THR A 9 60.76 38.94 11.30
C THR A 9 59.96 37.67 11.14
N ALA A 10 60.13 36.73 12.05
CA ALA A 10 59.37 35.49 12.14
C ALA A 10 57.97 35.82 12.70
N VAL A 11 56.92 35.40 11.96
CA VAL A 11 55.49 35.40 12.40
C VAL A 11 55.18 34.02 13.01
N PRO A 12 54.60 33.92 14.21
CA PRO A 12 54.25 32.62 14.78
C PRO A 12 53.01 32.06 14.11
N ALA A 13 53.09 30.84 13.60
CA ALA A 13 51.97 30.07 13.10
C ALA A 13 51.01 29.70 14.25
N LYS A 14 49.82 30.23 14.22
CA LYS A 14 48.74 29.78 15.08
C LYS A 14 48.19 28.45 14.54
N LEU A 15 48.39 27.38 15.29
CA LEU A 15 47.72 26.11 15.09
C LEU A 15 46.22 26.30 15.33
N LEU A 16 45.39 26.24 14.27
CA LEU A 16 43.96 26.04 14.38
C LEU A 16 43.68 24.54 14.58
N ALA A 17 43.33 24.18 15.80
CA ALA A 17 42.76 22.86 16.09
C ALA A 17 41.34 22.77 15.46
N ALA A 18 41.22 22.04 14.37
CA ALA A 18 39.91 21.67 13.80
C ALA A 18 39.30 20.59 14.68
N THR A 19 38.34 20.97 15.52
CA THR A 19 37.51 20.04 16.26
C THR A 19 36.51 19.41 15.25
N ALA A 20 36.80 18.19 14.83
CA ALA A 20 35.85 17.38 14.07
C ALA A 20 34.69 16.99 14.98
N ILE A 21 33.53 17.66 14.80
CA ILE A 21 32.26 17.21 15.38
C ILE A 21 31.80 15.99 14.58
N THR A 22 32.11 14.82 15.08
CA THR A 22 31.45 13.57 14.63
C THR A 22 30.02 13.62 15.08
N ALA A 23 29.11 14.03 14.19
CA ALA A 23 27.69 13.82 14.37
C ALA A 23 27.43 12.30 14.29
N THR A 24 27.34 11.67 15.44
CA THR A 24 26.77 10.32 15.54
C THR A 24 25.28 10.44 15.21
N LEU A 25 24.92 10.06 14.00
CA LEU A 25 23.54 9.74 13.65
C LEU A 25 23.11 8.58 14.55
N SER A 26 22.42 8.91 15.63
CA SER A 26 21.73 7.91 16.45
C SER A 26 20.60 7.35 15.59
N ALA A 27 20.79 6.15 15.05
CA ALA A 27 19.65 5.35 14.58
C ALA A 27 18.65 5.25 15.74
N PRO A 28 17.33 5.34 15.48
CA PRO A 28 16.34 5.19 16.53
C PRO A 28 16.54 3.83 17.19
N ALA A 29 16.94 3.85 18.47
CA ALA A 29 17.11 2.65 19.25
C ALA A 29 15.72 2.04 19.47
N PHE A 30 15.43 0.96 18.74
CA PHE A 30 14.46 -0.02 19.23
C PHE A 30 14.92 -0.43 20.63
N SER A 31 14.06 -0.29 21.64
CA SER A 31 14.30 -0.99 22.90
C SER A 31 14.11 -2.48 22.59
N ALA A 32 15.21 -3.12 22.25
CA ALA A 32 15.22 -4.47 21.75
C ALA A 32 14.89 -5.41 22.90
N ASP A 33 13.68 -5.99 22.87
CA ASP A 33 13.38 -7.21 23.58
C ASP A 33 14.42 -8.27 23.15
N ALA A 34 14.99 -9.05 24.07
CA ALA A 34 16.01 -10.07 23.78
C ALA A 34 15.58 -11.02 22.65
N ASN A 35 14.29 -11.17 22.42
CA ASN A 35 13.68 -11.91 21.32
C ASN A 35 13.92 -11.24 19.95
N VAL A 36 13.89 -9.90 19.87
CA VAL A 36 14.10 -9.17 18.60
C VAL A 36 15.58 -9.21 18.20
N GLU A 37 16.49 -9.10 19.15
CA GLU A 37 17.94 -9.22 18.84
C GLU A 37 18.29 -10.60 18.28
N SER A 38 17.73 -11.66 18.83
CA SER A 38 17.92 -13.02 18.32
C SER A 38 17.34 -13.18 16.90
N LEU A 39 16.16 -12.58 16.67
CA LEU A 39 15.52 -12.56 15.36
C LEU A 39 16.35 -11.81 14.32
N VAL A 40 16.91 -10.65 14.67
CA VAL A 40 17.80 -9.87 13.80
C VAL A 40 18.99 -10.74 13.38
N LYS A 41 19.69 -11.38 14.34
CA LYS A 41 20.84 -12.25 14.03
C LYS A 41 20.46 -13.42 13.13
N ALA A 42 19.29 -14.02 13.33
CA ALA A 42 18.79 -15.11 12.51
C ALA A 42 18.45 -14.65 11.09
N ALA A 43 17.74 -13.51 10.94
CA ALA A 43 17.42 -12.90 9.66
C ALA A 43 18.68 -12.48 8.87
N GLN A 44 19.68 -11.90 9.54
CA GLN A 44 20.95 -11.56 8.92
C GLN A 44 21.69 -12.78 8.36
N LYS A 45 21.58 -13.95 9.00
CA LYS A 45 22.12 -15.22 8.45
C LYS A 45 21.37 -15.68 7.21
N GLU A 46 20.08 -15.44 7.11
CA GLU A 46 19.29 -15.70 5.91
C GLU A 46 19.66 -14.72 4.78
N GLY A 47 19.97 -13.46 5.11
CA GLY A 47 20.57 -12.45 4.24
C GLY A 47 19.68 -11.93 3.11
N SER A 48 18.50 -12.49 2.93
CA SER A 48 17.56 -12.12 1.87
C SER A 48 16.11 -12.24 2.33
N ILE A 49 15.23 -11.49 1.66
CA ILE A 49 13.78 -11.60 1.79
C ILE A 49 13.13 -11.49 0.41
N TYR A 50 12.17 -12.34 0.13
CA TYR A 50 11.40 -12.35 -1.12
C TYR A 50 9.96 -12.05 -0.81
N SER A 51 9.42 -10.98 -1.39
CA SER A 51 8.02 -10.61 -1.23
C SER A 51 7.18 -10.87 -2.48
N VAL A 52 5.89 -10.85 -2.31
CA VAL A 52 4.89 -10.84 -3.38
C VAL A 52 3.85 -9.77 -3.11
N GLY A 53 3.43 -9.03 -4.14
CA GLY A 53 2.43 -7.97 -4.04
C GLY A 53 2.90 -6.73 -3.28
N MET A 54 4.20 -6.53 -3.12
CA MET A 54 4.80 -5.43 -2.34
C MET A 54 5.82 -4.64 -3.18
N PRO A 55 5.47 -4.20 -4.41
CA PRO A 55 6.41 -3.51 -5.28
C PRO A 55 6.74 -2.11 -4.77
N ASP A 56 7.89 -1.58 -5.14
CA ASP A 56 8.41 -0.28 -4.74
C ASP A 56 7.43 0.89 -4.93
N SER A 57 6.59 0.80 -5.96
CA SER A 57 5.63 1.84 -6.31
C SER A 57 4.35 1.83 -5.48
N TRP A 58 4.08 0.76 -4.74
CA TRP A 58 2.86 0.57 -3.96
C TRP A 58 3.10 0.94 -2.50
N ALA A 59 2.27 1.83 -1.93
CA ALA A 59 2.32 2.23 -0.51
C ALA A 59 3.73 2.57 0.02
N ASN A 60 4.64 2.99 -0.87
CA ASN A 60 6.05 3.28 -0.56
C ASN A 60 6.83 2.09 0.06
N TRP A 61 6.54 0.87 -0.38
CA TRP A 61 7.33 -0.29 0.05
C TRP A 61 8.83 -0.12 -0.19
N LYS A 62 9.20 0.70 -1.20
CA LYS A 62 10.60 1.04 -1.52
C LYS A 62 11.42 1.45 -0.28
N ASP A 63 10.91 2.36 0.53
CA ASP A 63 11.65 2.87 1.69
C ASP A 63 11.74 1.80 2.79
N THR A 64 10.68 1.01 2.98
CA THR A 64 10.70 -0.13 3.91
C THR A 64 11.77 -1.15 3.53
N TRP A 65 11.89 -1.48 2.24
CA TRP A 65 12.92 -2.41 1.76
C TRP A 65 14.33 -1.81 1.84
N ALA A 66 14.48 -0.52 1.53
CA ALA A 66 15.75 0.19 1.67
C ALA A 66 16.22 0.22 3.13
N ASP A 67 15.32 0.46 4.07
CA ASP A 67 15.63 0.46 5.50
C ASP A 67 16.01 -0.94 6.01
N LEU A 68 15.29 -1.98 5.58
CA LEU A 68 15.64 -3.36 5.94
C LEU A 68 17.01 -3.76 5.40
N GLN A 69 17.37 -3.29 4.21
CA GLN A 69 18.69 -3.53 3.65
C GLN A 69 19.76 -2.74 4.39
N SER A 70 19.56 -1.45 4.66
CA SER A 70 20.56 -0.59 5.31
C SER A 70 20.79 -0.95 6.77
N ASN A 71 19.71 -1.27 7.51
CA ASN A 71 19.79 -1.53 8.95
C ASN A 71 20.16 -2.97 9.28
N TYR A 72 19.76 -3.94 8.43
CA TYR A 72 19.89 -5.37 8.74
C TYR A 72 20.61 -6.17 7.66
N GLY A 73 20.96 -5.57 6.52
CA GLY A 73 21.67 -6.25 5.43
C GLY A 73 20.79 -7.18 4.60
N LEU A 74 19.46 -7.11 4.70
CA LEU A 74 18.55 -7.96 3.97
C LEU A 74 18.40 -7.51 2.51
N LYS A 75 18.84 -8.34 1.56
CA LYS A 75 18.60 -8.12 0.14
C LYS A 75 17.13 -8.45 -0.18
N HIS A 76 16.47 -7.54 -0.88
CA HIS A 76 15.05 -7.70 -1.21
C HIS A 76 14.82 -7.93 -2.71
N GLN A 77 13.83 -8.74 -3.02
CA GLN A 77 13.21 -8.85 -4.35
C GLN A 77 11.71 -9.04 -4.18
N ASP A 78 10.93 -8.36 -5.03
CA ASP A 78 9.48 -8.52 -5.11
C ASP A 78 9.06 -9.14 -6.44
N THR A 79 7.92 -9.85 -6.40
CA THR A 79 7.17 -10.21 -7.60
C THR A 79 5.77 -9.65 -7.46
N ASP A 80 5.48 -8.60 -8.22
CA ASP A 80 4.17 -7.95 -8.20
C ASP A 80 3.08 -8.90 -8.70
N MET A 81 2.03 -9.06 -7.88
CA MET A 81 0.88 -9.88 -8.20
C MET A 81 -0.34 -9.53 -7.35
N SER A 82 -1.52 -9.94 -7.80
CA SER A 82 -2.75 -9.71 -7.05
C SER A 82 -2.88 -10.63 -5.84
N SER A 83 -3.69 -10.23 -4.85
CA SER A 83 -3.92 -11.00 -3.62
C SER A 83 -4.35 -12.46 -3.85
N ALA A 84 -5.14 -12.72 -4.88
CA ALA A 84 -5.54 -14.08 -5.23
C ALA A 84 -4.36 -14.90 -5.77
N GLN A 85 -3.51 -14.28 -6.60
CA GLN A 85 -2.32 -14.92 -7.17
C GLN A 85 -1.27 -15.21 -6.10
N GLU A 86 -1.06 -14.31 -5.13
CA GLU A 86 -0.16 -14.53 -3.99
C GLU A 86 -0.53 -15.79 -3.21
N ILE A 87 -1.80 -15.91 -2.84
CA ILE A 87 -2.30 -17.09 -2.10
C ILE A 87 -2.17 -18.36 -2.93
N ALA A 88 -2.51 -18.29 -4.22
CA ALA A 88 -2.38 -19.42 -5.12
C ALA A 88 -0.92 -19.87 -5.29
N LYS A 89 0.02 -18.90 -5.36
CA LYS A 89 1.46 -19.16 -5.40
C LYS A 89 1.94 -19.88 -4.14
N PHE A 90 1.58 -19.39 -2.94
CA PHE A 90 1.95 -20.04 -1.67
C PHE A 90 1.40 -21.48 -1.59
N GLU A 91 0.16 -21.69 -2.05
CA GLU A 91 -0.49 -23.00 -2.06
C GLU A 91 0.17 -23.97 -3.06
N ALA A 92 0.54 -23.48 -4.23
CA ALA A 92 1.13 -24.32 -5.28
C ALA A 92 2.58 -24.69 -5.00
N GLU A 93 3.39 -23.74 -4.53
CA GLU A 93 4.83 -23.92 -4.34
C GLU A 93 5.18 -24.74 -3.09
N LYS A 94 4.45 -24.53 -1.98
CA LYS A 94 4.69 -25.23 -0.71
C LYS A 94 6.19 -25.24 -0.34
N LYS A 95 6.77 -26.42 -0.12
CA LYS A 95 8.20 -26.58 0.23
C LYS A 95 9.19 -26.03 -0.80
N ASN A 96 8.73 -25.75 -2.01
CA ASN A 96 9.52 -25.10 -3.06
C ASN A 96 9.32 -23.59 -3.08
N ALA A 97 8.80 -23.00 -2.00
CA ALA A 97 8.48 -21.57 -1.90
C ALA A 97 9.61 -20.69 -2.45
N THR A 98 9.22 -19.68 -3.20
CA THR A 98 10.08 -18.63 -3.76
C THR A 98 9.74 -17.26 -3.20
N ALA A 99 8.78 -17.18 -2.27
CA ALA A 99 8.41 -15.97 -1.55
C ALA A 99 8.21 -16.24 -0.05
N ASP A 100 8.59 -15.29 0.77
CA ASP A 100 8.62 -15.38 2.23
C ASP A 100 7.45 -14.63 2.89
N ILE A 101 7.04 -13.49 2.30
CA ILE A 101 6.01 -12.58 2.82
C ILE A 101 5.14 -12.07 1.67
N GLY A 102 3.89 -11.73 1.94
CA GLY A 102 2.98 -11.12 0.99
C GLY A 102 2.11 -10.03 1.62
N ASP A 103 1.48 -9.23 0.75
CA ASP A 103 0.62 -8.09 1.10
C ASP A 103 -0.76 -8.24 0.46
N VAL A 104 -1.63 -9.02 1.09
CA VAL A 104 -2.95 -9.32 0.56
C VAL A 104 -4.03 -8.38 1.08
N GLY A 105 -4.98 -8.04 0.23
CA GLY A 105 -6.16 -7.28 0.67
C GLY A 105 -6.89 -7.97 1.82
N PHE A 106 -7.48 -7.17 2.70
CA PHE A 106 -8.05 -7.61 3.98
C PHE A 106 -8.99 -8.82 3.86
N ALA A 107 -9.87 -8.85 2.85
CA ALA A 107 -10.78 -9.98 2.62
C ALA A 107 -10.04 -11.30 2.28
N PHE A 108 -8.85 -11.23 1.71
CA PHE A 108 -8.05 -12.37 1.31
C PHE A 108 -7.25 -12.99 2.46
N ALA A 109 -6.98 -12.24 3.53
CA ALA A 109 -6.21 -12.72 4.67
C ALA A 109 -6.80 -13.99 5.29
N ARG A 110 -8.13 -14.00 5.51
CA ARG A 110 -8.84 -15.17 6.04
C ARG A 110 -8.84 -16.36 5.07
N VAL A 111 -8.82 -16.09 3.77
CA VAL A 111 -8.69 -17.12 2.73
C VAL A 111 -7.33 -17.79 2.84
N ALA A 112 -6.24 -17.02 2.99
CA ALA A 112 -4.89 -17.54 3.17
C ALA A 112 -4.78 -18.44 4.42
N VAL A 113 -5.38 -18.02 5.55
CA VAL A 113 -5.43 -18.84 6.78
C VAL A 113 -6.21 -20.14 6.56
N LYS A 114 -7.40 -20.07 5.95
CA LYS A 114 -8.23 -21.26 5.65
C LYS A 114 -7.50 -22.26 4.73
N LYS A 115 -6.68 -21.78 3.81
CA LYS A 115 -5.84 -22.61 2.93
C LYS A 115 -4.60 -23.15 3.65
N GLY A 116 -4.31 -22.71 4.89
CA GLY A 116 -3.18 -23.18 5.68
C GLY A 116 -1.81 -22.81 5.11
N VAL A 117 -1.72 -21.69 4.36
CA VAL A 117 -0.50 -21.22 3.72
C VAL A 117 0.25 -20.14 4.50
N THR A 118 -0.25 -19.75 5.67
CA THR A 118 0.36 -18.72 6.53
C THR A 118 1.00 -19.33 7.76
N GLN A 119 2.06 -18.69 8.28
CA GLN A 119 2.58 -18.94 9.62
C GLN A 119 2.32 -17.74 10.55
N PRO A 120 2.05 -17.99 11.85
CA PRO A 120 1.76 -16.91 12.78
C PRO A 120 3.05 -16.21 13.23
N TYR A 121 2.94 -14.90 13.44
CA TYR A 121 3.94 -14.08 14.10
C TYR A 121 3.31 -12.78 14.59
N LYS A 122 3.48 -12.44 15.87
CA LYS A 122 3.01 -11.22 16.50
C LYS A 122 4.20 -10.28 16.72
N PRO A 123 4.25 -9.11 16.04
CA PRO A 123 5.30 -8.13 16.28
C PRO A 123 5.21 -7.55 17.71
N THR A 124 6.30 -6.96 18.20
CA THR A 124 6.38 -6.37 19.55
C THR A 124 5.32 -5.29 19.78
N THR A 125 4.91 -4.61 18.73
CA THR A 125 3.85 -3.58 18.73
C THR A 125 2.42 -4.15 18.59
N TRP A 126 2.25 -5.47 18.75
CA TRP A 126 0.97 -6.16 18.50
C TRP A 126 -0.23 -5.55 19.22
N ASN A 127 -0.02 -5.10 20.44
CA ASN A 127 -1.10 -4.55 21.27
C ASN A 127 -1.55 -3.14 20.82
N ASP A 128 -0.76 -2.45 20.01
CA ASP A 128 -1.09 -1.15 19.45
C ASP A 128 -1.88 -1.25 18.11
N ILE A 129 -2.00 -2.45 17.57
CA ILE A 129 -2.85 -2.73 16.41
C ILE A 129 -4.27 -2.99 16.92
N PRO A 130 -5.31 -2.30 16.39
CA PRO A 130 -6.70 -2.55 16.78
C PRO A 130 -7.13 -4.03 16.59
N ASP A 131 -7.96 -4.54 17.47
CA ASP A 131 -8.36 -5.97 17.43
C ASP A 131 -9.07 -6.37 16.14
N TRP A 132 -9.84 -5.46 15.53
CA TRP A 132 -10.49 -5.70 14.25
C TRP A 132 -9.50 -5.84 13.08
N ALA A 133 -8.29 -5.30 13.24
CA ALA A 133 -7.25 -5.20 12.21
C ALA A 133 -6.18 -6.31 12.31
N LYS A 134 -6.40 -7.34 13.12
CA LYS A 134 -5.42 -8.42 13.33
C LYS A 134 -6.09 -9.77 13.57
N ASP A 135 -5.38 -10.83 13.22
CA ASP A 135 -5.77 -12.19 13.55
C ASP A 135 -5.34 -12.52 15.00
N LYS A 136 -6.25 -13.07 15.80
CA LYS A 136 -5.96 -13.38 17.21
C LYS A 136 -4.72 -14.28 17.41
N ASP A 137 -4.42 -15.15 16.44
CA ASP A 137 -3.30 -16.09 16.50
C ASP A 137 -2.03 -15.55 15.80
N GLY A 138 -2.12 -14.37 15.12
CA GLY A 138 -0.98 -13.71 14.50
C GLY A 138 -0.70 -14.11 13.05
N HIS A 139 -1.64 -14.80 12.38
CA HIS A 139 -1.47 -15.21 10.98
C HIS A 139 -1.42 -14.02 10.02
N TRP A 140 -2.15 -12.96 10.33
CA TRP A 140 -2.14 -11.72 9.55
C TRP A 140 -2.31 -10.51 10.48
N ALA A 141 -1.89 -9.36 10.00
CA ALA A 141 -2.19 -8.05 10.56
C ALA A 141 -2.30 -7.03 9.43
N LEU A 142 -3.32 -6.17 9.52
CA LEU A 142 -3.52 -5.05 8.61
C LEU A 142 -2.38 -4.05 8.82
N ALA A 143 -1.60 -3.79 7.77
CA ALA A 143 -0.44 -2.92 7.87
C ALA A 143 -0.81 -1.44 7.68
N TYR A 144 -1.77 -1.17 6.82
CA TYR A 144 -2.25 0.16 6.45
C TYR A 144 -3.64 0.10 5.86
N THR A 145 -4.27 1.27 5.76
CA THR A 145 -5.57 1.43 5.09
C THR A 145 -5.48 2.42 3.94
N GLY A 146 -6.43 2.29 3.02
CA GLY A 146 -6.73 3.22 1.95
C GLY A 146 -8.23 3.34 1.74
N THR A 147 -8.63 4.36 1.01
CA THR A 147 -10.03 4.60 0.65
C THR A 147 -10.16 4.58 -0.87
N ILE A 148 -11.22 3.97 -1.38
CA ILE A 148 -11.49 4.00 -2.83
C ILE A 148 -11.78 5.45 -3.25
N SER A 149 -11.05 5.88 -4.27
CA SER A 149 -11.05 7.24 -4.82
C SER A 149 -11.19 7.21 -6.34
N PHE A 150 -11.38 8.38 -6.93
CA PHE A 150 -11.26 8.60 -8.37
C PHE A 150 -9.97 9.38 -8.66
N ILE A 151 -9.17 8.93 -9.62
CA ILE A 151 -8.12 9.72 -10.23
C ILE A 151 -8.54 10.09 -11.65
N SER A 152 -8.48 11.37 -12.00
CA SER A 152 -8.91 11.91 -13.30
C SER A 152 -7.78 12.66 -13.97
N ASN A 153 -7.57 12.40 -15.26
CA ASN A 153 -6.60 13.12 -16.07
C ASN A 153 -7.20 14.45 -16.57
N ASN A 154 -6.78 15.57 -16.01
CA ASN A 154 -7.31 16.91 -16.30
C ASN A 154 -7.11 17.35 -17.75
N ASN A 155 -6.18 16.75 -18.49
CA ASN A 155 -5.99 17.01 -19.91
C ASN A 155 -7.07 16.36 -20.78
N LEU A 156 -7.73 15.31 -20.27
CA LEU A 156 -8.75 14.52 -20.99
C LEU A 156 -10.16 14.75 -20.42
N VAL A 157 -10.26 15.05 -19.15
CA VAL A 157 -11.52 15.17 -18.39
C VAL A 157 -11.68 16.59 -17.90
N LYS A 158 -12.59 17.38 -18.50
CA LYS A 158 -12.80 18.78 -18.14
C LYS A 158 -13.33 18.98 -16.73
N ASN A 159 -14.24 18.10 -16.29
CA ASN A 159 -14.87 18.14 -14.98
C ASN A 159 -14.60 16.81 -14.28
N ALA A 160 -13.61 16.78 -13.40
CA ALA A 160 -13.30 15.60 -12.60
C ALA A 160 -14.53 15.16 -11.78
N PRO A 161 -14.91 13.87 -11.82
CA PRO A 161 -16.07 13.35 -11.09
C PRO A 161 -15.87 13.49 -9.58
N LYS A 162 -16.93 13.87 -8.87
CA LYS A 162 -16.98 13.98 -7.42
C LYS A 162 -17.90 12.94 -6.78
N THR A 163 -18.75 12.34 -7.58
CA THR A 163 -19.74 11.36 -7.17
C THR A 163 -19.79 10.18 -8.13
N TRP A 164 -20.32 9.04 -7.70
CA TRP A 164 -20.59 7.91 -8.59
C TRP A 164 -21.59 8.29 -9.69
N GLY A 165 -22.55 9.17 -9.34
CA GLY A 165 -23.49 9.71 -10.33
C GLY A 165 -22.82 10.50 -11.45
N ASP A 166 -21.72 11.20 -11.17
CA ASP A 166 -20.95 11.93 -12.18
C ASP A 166 -20.24 10.98 -13.16
N LEU A 167 -19.79 9.81 -12.68
CA LEU A 167 -19.23 8.78 -13.55
C LEU A 167 -20.22 8.31 -14.62
N LEU A 168 -21.50 8.16 -14.29
CA LEU A 168 -22.53 7.76 -15.26
C LEU A 168 -22.88 8.86 -16.27
N LYS A 169 -22.75 10.14 -15.87
CA LYS A 169 -23.10 11.29 -16.69
C LYS A 169 -21.97 11.83 -17.55
N GLY A 170 -20.73 11.47 -17.23
CA GLY A 170 -19.53 11.94 -17.95
C GLY A 170 -19.46 11.40 -19.39
N ASP A 171 -18.53 11.92 -20.16
CA ASP A 171 -18.22 11.54 -21.54
C ASP A 171 -16.88 10.80 -21.70
N TYR A 172 -16.26 10.47 -20.60
CA TYR A 172 -14.96 9.80 -20.46
C TYR A 172 -15.10 8.31 -20.13
N LYS A 173 -14.04 7.55 -20.40
CA LYS A 173 -13.93 6.15 -19.97
C LYS A 173 -13.57 6.03 -18.49
N VAL A 174 -14.13 5.02 -17.84
CA VAL A 174 -13.90 4.70 -16.43
C VAL A 174 -13.22 3.35 -16.32
N THR A 175 -12.08 3.33 -15.68
CA THR A 175 -11.26 2.12 -15.46
C THR A 175 -11.44 1.64 -14.01
N VAL A 176 -11.67 0.33 -13.81
CA VAL A 176 -11.85 -0.27 -12.48
C VAL A 176 -10.83 -1.35 -12.14
N GLY A 177 -10.06 -1.81 -13.13
CA GLY A 177 -9.12 -2.92 -12.96
C GLY A 177 -9.78 -4.31 -13.01
N ASP A 178 -9.06 -5.32 -12.54
CA ASP A 178 -9.43 -6.73 -12.67
C ASP A 178 -10.36 -7.19 -11.53
N VAL A 179 -11.65 -7.05 -11.74
CA VAL A 179 -12.69 -7.43 -10.77
C VAL A 179 -12.76 -8.95 -10.60
N GLY A 180 -12.76 -9.38 -9.35
CA GLY A 180 -12.72 -10.79 -8.95
C GLY A 180 -11.31 -11.32 -8.63
N VAL A 181 -10.26 -10.60 -9.04
CA VAL A 181 -8.86 -10.97 -8.86
C VAL A 181 -8.14 -9.99 -7.95
N ALA A 182 -8.21 -8.69 -8.25
CA ALA A 182 -7.55 -7.63 -7.51
C ALA A 182 -8.43 -7.11 -6.36
N ALA A 183 -7.83 -7.00 -5.16
CA ALA A 183 -8.52 -6.45 -3.98
C ALA A 183 -9.02 -5.02 -4.21
N GLN A 184 -8.22 -4.17 -4.88
CA GLN A 184 -8.59 -2.80 -5.24
C GLN A 184 -9.88 -2.77 -6.08
N ALA A 185 -9.95 -3.57 -7.14
CA ALA A 185 -11.11 -3.62 -8.02
C ALA A 185 -12.36 -4.18 -7.31
N ASN A 186 -12.19 -5.19 -6.45
CA ASN A 186 -13.29 -5.72 -5.65
C ASN A 186 -13.83 -4.67 -4.67
N ASN A 187 -12.95 -3.89 -4.02
CA ASN A 187 -13.37 -2.81 -3.13
C ASN A 187 -13.97 -1.62 -3.89
N ALA A 188 -13.59 -1.38 -5.15
CA ALA A 188 -14.26 -0.40 -6.02
C ALA A 188 -15.72 -0.79 -6.27
N VAL A 189 -15.99 -2.09 -6.50
CA VAL A 189 -17.38 -2.59 -6.61
C VAL A 189 -18.13 -2.44 -5.29
N LEU A 190 -17.50 -2.72 -4.15
CA LEU A 190 -18.13 -2.54 -2.84
C LEU A 190 -18.44 -1.06 -2.56
N ALA A 191 -17.51 -0.15 -2.87
CA ALA A 191 -17.74 1.30 -2.72
C ALA A 191 -18.91 1.78 -3.59
N ALA A 192 -18.99 1.31 -4.84
CA ALA A 192 -20.14 1.57 -5.70
C ALA A 192 -21.46 1.00 -5.11
N ALA A 193 -21.40 -0.15 -4.42
CA ALA A 193 -22.58 -0.71 -3.76
C ALA A 193 -23.05 0.20 -2.63
N PHE A 194 -22.18 0.62 -1.72
CA PHE A 194 -22.52 1.56 -0.64
C PHE A 194 -23.12 2.86 -1.18
N ALA A 195 -22.50 3.46 -2.17
CA ALA A 195 -22.96 4.71 -2.76
C ALA A 195 -24.34 4.59 -3.47
N ASN A 196 -24.73 3.39 -3.89
CA ASN A 196 -25.98 3.14 -4.61
C ASN A 196 -27.01 2.34 -3.77
N GLY A 197 -26.88 2.33 -2.44
CA GLY A 197 -27.85 1.71 -1.53
C GLY A 197 -27.71 0.19 -1.36
N GLY A 198 -26.54 -0.36 -1.68
CA GLY A 198 -26.14 -1.72 -1.35
C GLY A 198 -25.25 -1.77 -0.11
N ASP A 199 -24.72 -2.95 0.16
CA ASP A 199 -23.81 -3.24 1.29
C ASP A 199 -22.95 -4.48 0.99
N GLU A 200 -22.20 -4.97 1.99
CA GLU A 200 -21.37 -6.17 1.88
C GLU A 200 -22.11 -7.43 1.44
N SER A 201 -23.41 -7.52 1.73
CA SER A 201 -24.28 -8.66 1.36
C SER A 201 -24.96 -8.48 0.02
N ASN A 202 -25.04 -7.23 -0.47
CA ASN A 202 -25.82 -6.85 -1.64
C ASN A 202 -25.03 -5.96 -2.62
N LEU A 203 -24.34 -6.60 -3.56
CA LEU A 203 -23.60 -5.90 -4.62
C LEU A 203 -24.44 -5.58 -5.87
N LYS A 204 -25.75 -5.92 -5.91
CA LYS A 204 -26.59 -5.71 -7.10
C LYS A 204 -26.62 -4.25 -7.58
N PRO A 205 -26.69 -3.22 -6.69
CA PRO A 205 -26.65 -1.82 -7.13
C PRO A 205 -25.35 -1.47 -7.86
N ALA A 206 -24.19 -1.96 -7.38
CA ALA A 206 -22.91 -1.77 -8.05
C ALA A 206 -22.83 -2.49 -9.39
N ILE A 207 -23.28 -3.74 -9.46
CA ILE A 207 -23.33 -4.51 -10.72
C ILE A 207 -24.17 -3.77 -11.77
N LYS A 208 -25.32 -3.23 -11.36
CA LYS A 208 -26.17 -2.41 -12.26
C LYS A 208 -25.43 -1.15 -12.72
N PHE A 209 -24.74 -0.47 -11.82
CA PHE A 209 -23.95 0.73 -12.12
C PHE A 209 -22.87 0.44 -13.19
N PHE A 210 -22.04 -0.59 -12.99
CA PHE A 210 -21.00 -0.95 -13.95
C PHE A 210 -21.54 -1.53 -15.26
N ALA A 211 -22.66 -2.25 -15.21
CA ALA A 211 -23.37 -2.70 -16.41
C ALA A 211 -23.83 -1.52 -17.26
N GLU A 212 -24.29 -0.44 -16.65
CA GLU A 212 -24.68 0.76 -17.37
C GLU A 212 -23.47 1.46 -18.02
N LEU A 213 -22.34 1.58 -17.34
CA LEU A 213 -21.09 2.07 -17.93
C LEU A 213 -20.62 1.20 -19.12
N ALA A 214 -20.74 -0.12 -18.99
CA ALA A 214 -20.39 -1.06 -20.06
C ALA A 214 -21.30 -0.89 -21.27
N LYS A 215 -22.63 -0.77 -21.09
CA LYS A 215 -23.60 -0.50 -22.17
C LYS A 215 -23.34 0.80 -22.90
N GLN A 216 -22.82 1.82 -22.19
CA GLN A 216 -22.42 3.10 -22.77
C GLN A 216 -21.07 3.00 -23.54
N GLY A 217 -20.39 1.84 -23.53
CA GLY A 217 -19.06 1.66 -24.10
C GLY A 217 -17.96 2.42 -23.34
N ARG A 218 -18.22 2.78 -22.08
CA ARG A 218 -17.36 3.65 -21.27
C ARG A 218 -16.62 2.91 -20.15
N LEU A 219 -16.88 1.64 -19.93
CA LEU A 219 -16.10 0.83 -19.02
C LEU A 219 -14.79 0.37 -19.69
N SER A 220 -13.65 0.69 -19.09
CA SER A 220 -12.31 0.33 -19.56
C SER A 220 -11.66 -0.71 -18.68
N PHE A 221 -10.86 -1.59 -19.28
CA PHE A 221 -10.06 -2.63 -18.60
C PHE A 221 -8.55 -2.38 -18.70
N THR A 222 -8.17 -1.19 -19.16
CA THR A 222 -6.78 -0.75 -19.12
C THR A 222 -6.31 -0.76 -17.66
N ASP A 223 -5.18 -1.39 -17.39
CA ASP A 223 -4.61 -1.40 -16.03
C ASP A 223 -4.27 0.04 -15.59
N PRO A 224 -4.79 0.55 -14.46
CA PRO A 224 -4.55 1.91 -13.99
C PRO A 224 -3.17 2.06 -13.29
N ASN A 225 -2.11 1.63 -13.95
CA ASN A 225 -0.73 1.79 -13.49
C ASN A 225 -0.12 3.14 -13.93
N ILE A 226 1.05 3.46 -13.39
CA ILE A 226 1.77 4.71 -13.68
C ILE A 226 1.98 4.90 -15.19
N ALA A 227 2.41 3.85 -15.89
CA ALA A 227 2.74 3.96 -17.31
C ALA A 227 1.52 4.29 -18.18
N ASN A 228 0.37 3.67 -17.91
CA ASN A 228 -0.86 3.91 -18.66
C ASN A 228 -1.50 5.26 -18.32
N LEU A 229 -1.39 5.71 -17.06
CA LEU A 229 -1.77 7.06 -16.65
C LEU A 229 -0.88 8.13 -17.34
N GLU A 230 0.43 7.93 -17.34
CA GLU A 230 1.39 8.84 -17.95
C GLU A 230 1.16 8.99 -19.46
N LYS A 231 0.91 7.89 -20.18
CA LYS A 231 0.57 7.89 -21.61
C LYS A 231 -0.79 8.49 -21.94
N GLY A 232 -1.67 8.66 -20.93
CA GLY A 232 -3.04 9.12 -21.15
C GLY A 232 -4.00 8.04 -21.65
N GLU A 233 -3.66 6.77 -21.47
CA GLU A 233 -4.53 5.63 -21.81
C GLU A 233 -5.67 5.43 -20.80
N VAL A 234 -5.58 6.11 -19.63
CA VAL A 234 -6.57 6.11 -18.55
C VAL A 234 -7.10 7.53 -18.37
N GLU A 235 -8.40 7.72 -18.59
CA GLU A 235 -9.07 9.01 -18.44
C GLU A 235 -9.52 9.23 -17.00
N VAL A 236 -10.28 8.27 -16.45
CA VAL A 236 -10.66 8.20 -15.02
C VAL A 236 -10.42 6.77 -14.53
N ALA A 237 -9.81 6.61 -13.37
CA ALA A 237 -9.72 5.31 -12.71
C ALA A 237 -10.30 5.35 -11.30
N ILE A 238 -10.89 4.21 -10.91
CA ILE A 238 -11.36 3.95 -9.56
C ILE A 238 -10.30 3.10 -8.86
N MET A 239 -9.64 3.66 -7.84
CA MET A 239 -8.52 3.02 -7.19
C MET A 239 -8.31 3.54 -5.76
N TRP A 240 -7.39 2.93 -5.02
CA TRP A 240 -7.02 3.41 -3.69
C TRP A 240 -6.45 4.84 -3.75
N ASP A 241 -6.84 5.67 -2.79
CA ASP A 241 -6.38 7.07 -2.65
C ASP A 241 -4.86 7.17 -2.52
N PHE A 242 -4.22 6.28 -1.78
CA PHE A 242 -2.77 6.28 -1.63
C PHE A 242 -2.04 6.02 -2.96
N ASN A 243 -2.54 5.13 -3.80
CA ASN A 243 -1.97 4.91 -5.14
C ASN A 243 -2.27 6.09 -6.06
N ALA A 244 -3.50 6.57 -6.06
CA ALA A 244 -3.90 7.71 -6.89
C ALA A 244 -3.03 8.95 -6.59
N LEU A 245 -2.80 9.26 -5.31
CA LEU A 245 -1.96 10.36 -4.87
C LEU A 245 -0.48 10.14 -5.23
N ASN A 246 0.03 8.94 -4.99
CA ASN A 246 1.40 8.58 -5.32
C ASN A 246 1.67 8.64 -6.83
N TYR A 247 0.75 8.12 -7.64
CA TYR A 247 0.89 8.14 -9.10
C TYR A 247 0.78 9.56 -9.66
N ARG A 248 -0.19 10.35 -9.17
CA ARG A 248 -0.31 11.77 -9.47
C ARG A 248 1.01 12.51 -9.23
N ASP A 249 1.58 12.38 -8.03
CA ASP A 249 2.76 13.15 -7.64
C ASP A 249 4.05 12.65 -8.34
N LYS A 250 4.08 11.38 -8.80
CA LYS A 250 5.19 10.84 -9.58
C LYS A 250 5.16 11.25 -11.05
N ILE A 251 3.96 11.43 -11.61
CA ILE A 251 3.80 11.78 -13.02
C ILE A 251 3.78 13.31 -13.18
N ASP A 252 2.73 13.95 -12.68
CA ASP A 252 2.52 15.39 -12.71
C ASP A 252 1.31 15.74 -11.83
N ARG A 253 1.57 16.45 -10.75
CA ARG A 253 0.56 16.80 -9.74
C ARG A 253 -0.60 17.63 -10.31
N GLU A 254 -0.32 18.53 -11.24
CA GLU A 254 -1.31 19.41 -11.83
C GLU A 254 -2.16 18.72 -12.90
N ARG A 255 -1.62 17.66 -13.48
CA ARG A 255 -2.29 16.89 -14.53
C ARG A 255 -3.41 16.01 -13.99
N PHE A 256 -3.40 15.67 -12.71
CA PHE A 256 -4.38 14.72 -12.15
C PHE A 256 -5.10 15.30 -10.94
N THR A 257 -6.40 15.06 -10.90
CA THR A 257 -7.25 15.31 -9.73
C THR A 257 -7.58 13.98 -9.05
N VAL A 258 -7.38 13.93 -7.73
CA VAL A 258 -7.78 12.78 -6.89
C VAL A 258 -8.94 13.21 -6.01
N THR A 259 -10.05 12.47 -6.05
CA THR A 259 -11.29 12.79 -5.33
C THR A 259 -11.76 11.59 -4.52
N ILE A 260 -12.10 11.80 -3.25
CA ILE A 260 -12.88 10.82 -2.48
C ILE A 260 -14.35 11.03 -2.84
N PRO A 261 -15.07 9.98 -3.30
CA PRO A 261 -16.47 10.11 -3.70
C PRO A 261 -17.34 10.67 -2.56
N GLN A 262 -18.08 11.74 -2.84
CA GLN A 262 -18.87 12.45 -1.83
C GLN A 262 -20.16 11.71 -1.45
N ASP A 263 -20.67 10.86 -2.33
CA ASP A 263 -21.88 10.05 -2.17
C ASP A 263 -21.64 8.65 -1.59
N GLY A 264 -20.39 8.34 -1.25
CA GLY A 264 -20.02 7.13 -0.54
C GLY A 264 -18.75 6.45 -1.08
N SER A 265 -17.97 5.91 -0.18
CA SER A 265 -16.79 5.11 -0.51
C SER A 265 -16.54 4.06 0.56
N VAL A 266 -15.53 3.22 0.35
CA VAL A 266 -15.13 2.20 1.30
C VAL A 266 -13.69 2.42 1.75
N ILE A 267 -13.44 2.26 3.05
CA ILE A 267 -12.11 2.13 3.62
C ILE A 267 -11.82 0.64 3.86
N SER A 268 -10.67 0.20 3.41
CA SER A 268 -10.15 -1.13 3.65
C SER A 268 -8.61 -1.06 3.63
N GLY A 269 -7.93 -2.17 3.51
CA GLY A 269 -6.47 -2.13 3.50
C GLY A 269 -5.84 -3.46 3.16
N TYR A 270 -4.55 -3.55 3.43
CA TYR A 270 -3.74 -4.71 3.11
C TYR A 270 -3.09 -5.29 4.36
N THR A 271 -3.05 -6.61 4.38
CA THR A 271 -2.54 -7.38 5.49
C THR A 271 -1.27 -8.09 5.11
N THR A 272 -0.26 -7.97 5.96
CA THR A 272 0.92 -8.82 5.81
C THR A 272 0.59 -10.26 6.17
N ILE A 273 0.97 -11.21 5.32
CA ILE A 273 0.96 -12.65 5.58
C ILE A 273 2.36 -13.22 5.40
N ILE A 274 2.82 -14.04 6.35
CA ILE A 274 4.10 -14.74 6.23
C ILE A 274 3.82 -16.13 5.65
N ASN A 275 4.50 -16.48 4.57
CA ASN A 275 4.35 -17.80 3.94
C ASN A 275 4.77 -18.91 4.92
N LYS A 276 3.88 -19.87 5.12
CA LYS A 276 4.15 -21.05 5.99
C LYS A 276 5.43 -21.79 5.57
N TYR A 277 5.75 -21.76 4.30
CA TYR A 277 6.86 -22.48 3.69
C TYR A 277 8.04 -21.56 3.35
N ALA A 278 8.07 -20.34 3.90
CA ALA A 278 9.13 -19.37 3.69
C ALA A 278 10.51 -20.00 3.87
N LYS A 279 11.43 -19.73 2.96
CA LYS A 279 12.83 -20.16 3.07
C LYS A 279 13.62 -19.25 4.00
N ASN A 280 13.17 -17.99 4.11
CA ASN A 280 13.76 -16.97 4.98
C ASN A 280 12.73 -16.54 6.05
N PRO A 281 12.28 -17.45 6.93
CA PRO A 281 11.18 -17.17 7.86
C PRO A 281 11.54 -16.12 8.92
N ASN A 282 12.83 -15.98 9.28
CA ASN A 282 13.26 -14.97 10.23
C ASN A 282 13.33 -13.59 9.57
N ALA A 283 13.77 -13.51 8.30
CA ALA A 283 13.72 -12.27 7.53
C ALA A 283 12.27 -11.80 7.33
N ALA A 284 11.33 -12.70 7.05
CA ALA A 284 9.91 -12.37 6.95
C ALA A 284 9.30 -11.86 8.27
N LYS A 285 9.69 -12.47 9.40
CA LYS A 285 9.27 -12.01 10.74
C LYS A 285 9.88 -10.64 11.06
N LEU A 286 11.16 -10.44 10.76
CA LEU A 286 11.83 -9.16 10.96
C LEU A 286 11.22 -8.06 10.08
N ALA A 287 10.87 -8.37 8.83
CA ALA A 287 10.15 -7.44 7.98
C ALA A 287 8.81 -7.05 8.59
N ARG A 288 8.05 -8.00 9.15
CA ARG A 288 6.80 -7.69 9.85
C ARG A 288 7.04 -6.84 11.12
N GLU A 289 8.08 -7.11 11.91
CA GLU A 289 8.48 -6.21 13.02
C GLU A 289 8.70 -4.79 12.52
N TYR A 290 9.47 -4.64 11.44
CA TYR A 290 9.80 -3.33 10.87
C TYR A 290 8.57 -2.61 10.33
N ILE A 291 7.71 -3.29 9.56
CA ILE A 291 6.48 -2.74 8.98
C ILE A 291 5.58 -2.14 10.07
N PHE A 292 5.50 -2.79 11.24
CA PHE A 292 4.72 -2.32 12.37
C PHE A 292 5.51 -1.47 13.37
N SER A 293 6.77 -1.12 13.11
CA SER A 293 7.50 -0.12 13.86
C SER A 293 7.01 1.30 13.56
N ASP A 294 7.43 2.28 14.35
CA ASP A 294 7.09 3.69 14.09
C ASP A 294 7.59 4.12 12.71
N GLN A 295 8.85 3.81 12.38
CA GLN A 295 9.42 4.16 11.07
C GLN A 295 8.72 3.44 9.92
N GLY A 296 8.42 2.15 10.06
CA GLY A 296 7.71 1.40 9.01
C GLY A 296 6.31 1.96 8.75
N GLN A 297 5.58 2.36 9.80
CA GLN A 297 4.29 3.01 9.65
C GLN A 297 4.39 4.43 9.05
N ILE A 298 5.47 5.17 9.36
CA ILE A 298 5.76 6.47 8.74
C ILE A 298 6.10 6.28 7.25
N ASN A 299 6.90 5.28 6.89
CA ASN A 299 7.22 4.97 5.49
C ASN A 299 5.96 4.70 4.66
N LEU A 300 4.99 3.95 5.21
CA LEU A 300 3.70 3.72 4.57
C LEU A 300 2.93 5.04 4.39
N ALA A 301 2.93 5.92 5.41
CA ALA A 301 2.27 7.22 5.34
C ALA A 301 2.96 8.18 4.36
N GLU A 302 4.27 8.10 4.20
CA GLU A 302 5.00 8.81 3.13
C GLU A 302 4.52 8.40 1.73
N GLY A 303 4.03 7.16 1.58
CA GLY A 303 3.35 6.65 0.40
C GLY A 303 1.84 6.90 0.38
N TYR A 304 1.35 7.81 1.22
CA TYR A 304 -0.08 8.15 1.38
C TYR A 304 -0.96 7.07 2.01
N ALA A 305 -0.43 5.88 2.30
CA ALA A 305 -1.16 4.81 2.97
C ALA A 305 -1.34 5.16 4.46
N ARG A 306 -2.55 5.03 4.99
CA ARG A 306 -2.83 5.43 6.37
C ARG A 306 -2.37 4.34 7.34
N PRO A 307 -1.50 4.66 8.31
CA PRO A 307 -1.04 3.72 9.32
C PRO A 307 -2.18 3.09 10.10
N ILE A 308 -1.98 1.85 10.53
CA ILE A 308 -2.98 1.13 11.34
C ILE A 308 -2.75 1.26 12.84
N ARG A 309 -1.52 1.48 13.27
CA ARG A 309 -1.22 1.64 14.68
C ARG A 309 -1.78 2.96 15.22
N THR A 310 -2.43 2.89 16.37
CA THR A 310 -3.15 4.03 16.97
C THR A 310 -2.25 5.04 17.67
N SER A 311 -1.05 4.63 18.08
CA SER A 311 -0.08 5.49 18.79
C SER A 311 0.83 6.30 17.89
N ILE A 312 0.77 6.10 16.56
CA ILE A 312 1.69 6.74 15.62
C ILE A 312 1.43 8.24 15.53
N THR A 313 2.49 9.02 15.76
CA THR A 313 2.50 10.45 15.46
C THR A 313 3.23 10.68 14.15
N LEU A 314 2.49 11.07 13.11
CA LEU A 314 3.06 11.37 11.81
C LEU A 314 3.82 12.70 11.82
N PRO A 315 4.98 12.81 11.16
CA PRO A 315 5.64 14.09 10.90
C PRO A 315 4.71 15.06 10.19
N LYS A 316 4.84 16.36 10.49
CA LYS A 316 3.98 17.40 9.87
C LYS A 316 4.08 17.39 8.35
N SER A 317 5.27 17.16 7.78
CA SER A 317 5.47 17.04 6.33
C SER A 317 4.67 15.92 5.70
N VAL A 318 4.42 14.83 6.43
CA VAL A 318 3.57 13.72 6.00
C VAL A 318 2.09 14.08 6.12
N GLN A 319 1.70 14.67 7.27
CA GLN A 319 0.31 15.09 7.49
C GLN A 319 -0.16 16.08 6.41
N ASP A 320 0.70 17.02 6.01
CA ASP A 320 0.38 18.08 5.03
C ASP A 320 0.19 17.53 3.58
N LYS A 321 0.64 16.31 3.29
CA LYS A 321 0.43 15.64 1.98
C LYS A 321 -0.89 14.89 1.90
N LEU A 322 -1.44 14.45 3.03
CA LEU A 322 -2.65 13.63 3.06
C LEU A 322 -3.89 14.45 2.69
N ILE A 323 -4.87 13.80 2.08
CA ILE A 323 -6.19 14.41 1.86
C ILE A 323 -6.79 14.77 3.22
N ALA A 324 -7.38 15.96 3.32
CA ALA A 324 -8.00 16.45 4.55
C ALA A 324 -9.12 15.51 5.03
N ASN A 325 -9.22 15.33 6.35
CA ASN A 325 -10.11 14.33 6.96
C ASN A 325 -11.62 14.59 6.68
N ASP A 326 -12.02 15.84 6.44
CA ASP A 326 -13.40 16.21 6.10
C ASP A 326 -13.87 15.60 4.77
N GLN A 327 -12.95 15.32 3.83
CA GLN A 327 -13.27 14.66 2.57
C GLN A 327 -13.64 13.18 2.75
N TYR A 328 -13.38 12.59 3.92
CA TYR A 328 -13.71 11.19 4.24
C TYR A 328 -15.03 11.05 5.01
N SER A 329 -15.86 12.10 5.06
CA SER A 329 -17.08 12.12 5.88
C SER A 329 -18.12 11.05 5.51
N ASN A 330 -18.09 10.54 4.27
CA ASN A 330 -19.01 9.52 3.77
C ASN A 330 -18.29 8.23 3.35
N VAL A 331 -17.29 7.81 4.15
CA VAL A 331 -16.52 6.59 3.92
C VAL A 331 -16.94 5.51 4.91
N HIS A 332 -17.25 4.33 4.39
CA HIS A 332 -17.75 3.20 5.17
C HIS A 332 -16.65 2.16 5.39
N PRO A 333 -16.37 1.73 6.62
CA PRO A 333 -15.56 0.55 6.86
C PRO A 333 -16.33 -0.71 6.48
N VAL A 334 -15.61 -1.76 6.10
CA VAL A 334 -16.22 -3.10 6.00
C VAL A 334 -16.53 -3.57 7.41
N THR A 335 -17.79 -3.82 7.72
CA THR A 335 -18.26 -4.25 9.05
C THR A 335 -18.69 -5.71 9.08
N ASP A 336 -19.39 -6.18 8.07
CA ASP A 336 -19.75 -7.62 7.92
C ASP A 336 -18.77 -8.35 6.99
N PHE A 337 -17.62 -8.73 7.55
CA PHE A 337 -16.61 -9.48 6.82
C PHE A 337 -17.10 -10.83 6.28
N SER A 338 -18.08 -11.48 6.97
CA SER A 338 -18.63 -12.75 6.51
C SER A 338 -19.50 -12.57 5.28
N ALA A 339 -20.32 -11.53 5.26
CA ALA A 339 -21.12 -11.17 4.09
C ALA A 339 -20.21 -10.76 2.93
N TRP A 340 -19.19 -9.91 3.20
CA TRP A 340 -18.24 -9.50 2.18
C TRP A 340 -17.49 -10.69 1.55
N GLU A 341 -16.98 -11.61 2.36
CA GLU A 341 -16.30 -12.83 1.86
C GLU A 341 -17.21 -13.66 0.95
N LYS A 342 -18.48 -13.81 1.31
CA LYS A 342 -19.47 -14.53 0.49
C LYS A 342 -19.78 -13.82 -0.83
N SER A 343 -19.92 -12.51 -0.79
CA SER A 343 -20.19 -11.67 -1.96
C SER A 343 -19.00 -11.61 -2.90
N ALA A 344 -17.79 -11.42 -2.37
CA ALA A 344 -16.55 -11.37 -3.14
C ALA A 344 -16.30 -12.70 -3.90
N ARG A 345 -16.63 -13.85 -3.30
CA ARG A 345 -16.54 -15.16 -4.00
C ARG A 345 -17.49 -15.30 -5.18
N LYS A 346 -18.64 -14.63 -5.14
CA LYS A 346 -19.64 -14.67 -6.23
C LYS A 346 -19.40 -13.59 -7.29
N LEU A 347 -18.62 -12.56 -6.91
CA LEU A 347 -18.42 -11.37 -7.72
C LEU A 347 -17.85 -11.68 -9.13
N PRO A 348 -16.84 -12.55 -9.32
CA PRO A 348 -16.33 -12.84 -10.66
C PRO A 348 -17.40 -13.32 -11.63
N ARG A 349 -18.24 -14.24 -11.16
CA ARG A 349 -19.34 -14.76 -11.96
C ARG A 349 -20.40 -13.69 -12.26
N GLN A 350 -20.83 -12.94 -11.24
CA GLN A 350 -21.81 -11.86 -11.40
C GLN A 350 -21.30 -10.79 -12.36
N TRP A 351 -20.01 -10.46 -12.28
CA TRP A 351 -19.35 -9.50 -13.17
C TRP A 351 -19.39 -9.98 -14.61
N GLN A 352 -19.00 -11.22 -14.85
CA GLN A 352 -19.03 -11.82 -16.17
C GLN A 352 -20.44 -11.85 -16.77
N GLU A 353 -21.43 -12.34 -16.00
CA GLU A 353 -22.79 -12.55 -16.47
C GLU A 353 -23.60 -11.24 -16.64
N SER A 354 -23.24 -10.17 -15.95
CA SER A 354 -24.06 -8.95 -15.88
C SER A 354 -23.36 -7.68 -16.37
N VAL A 355 -22.05 -7.65 -16.42
CA VAL A 355 -21.27 -6.47 -16.84
C VAL A 355 -20.55 -6.74 -18.17
N LEU A 356 -19.73 -7.81 -18.21
CA LEU A 356 -18.90 -8.07 -19.39
C LEU A 356 -19.72 -8.44 -20.64
N ILE A 357 -20.92 -9.00 -20.49
CA ILE A 357 -21.80 -9.29 -21.63
C ILE A 357 -22.22 -8.04 -22.40
N HIS A 358 -22.10 -6.85 -21.81
CA HIS A 358 -22.44 -5.57 -22.45
C HIS A 358 -21.22 -4.89 -23.11
N GLN A 359 -20.04 -5.49 -23.03
CA GLN A 359 -18.90 -5.03 -23.79
C GLN A 359 -19.01 -5.43 -25.25
N GLN A 360 -18.93 -4.45 -26.11
CA GLN A 360 -18.82 -4.62 -27.56
C GLN A 360 -17.39 -4.33 -28.00
#